data_79076bdba6f8abffa996e537353d83ee
#
_entry.id   79076bdba6f8abffa996e537353d83ee
#
_cell.length_a   1.000
_cell.length_b   1.000
_cell.length_c   1.000
_cell.angle_alpha   90.00
_cell.angle_beta   90.00
_cell.angle_gamma   90.00
#
_symmetry.space_group_name_H-M   'P 1'
#
loop_
_entity.id
_entity.type
_entity.pdbx_description
1 polymer ?
#
loop_
_entity_poly.entity_id
_entity_poly.type
_entity_poly.pdbx_seq_one_letter_code
_entity_poly.pdbx_strand_id
1 'polypeptide(L)'
;MPGPGELTKVTFRPNPSFQPPSFEGKILHQMSCEIWVNTKQQRLVSIDGELLNDVKWAGGLLGHLEKGGQFVVKRAEIAPGHWGSVEITVNMRGKAVLLKTIAIQQKEHRGNFQSVLDDLTLSDAAGLLLKEVFIAERR
;
A
#
# COMPACT_ATOMS: atom_id res chain seq x y z
N MET A 1 14.04 9.29 -13.49
CA MET A 1 13.88 10.04 -12.21
C MET A 1 13.24 11.39 -12.49
N PRO A 2 12.25 11.82 -11.67
CA PRO A 2 11.74 13.18 -11.79
C PRO A 2 12.86 14.18 -11.50
N GLY A 3 12.89 15.26 -12.25
CA GLY A 3 13.88 16.34 -12.05
C GLY A 3 13.64 17.10 -10.73
N PRO A 4 14.65 17.82 -10.22
CA PRO A 4 14.48 18.69 -9.06
C PRO A 4 13.41 19.75 -9.35
N GLY A 5 12.40 19.87 -8.47
CA GLY A 5 11.26 20.79 -8.62
C GLY A 5 9.99 20.16 -9.22
N GLU A 6 10.03 18.91 -9.67
CA GLU A 6 8.86 18.19 -10.17
C GLU A 6 8.10 17.41 -9.06
N LEU A 7 8.72 17.25 -7.89
CA LEU A 7 8.14 16.55 -6.76
C LEU A 7 7.62 17.52 -5.70
N THR A 8 6.38 17.33 -5.30
CA THR A 8 5.76 18.02 -4.17
C THR A 8 5.42 17.04 -3.08
N LYS A 9 5.81 17.37 -1.86
CA LYS A 9 5.42 16.63 -0.66
C LYS A 9 4.13 17.21 -0.07
N VAL A 10 3.16 16.36 0.16
CA VAL A 10 1.93 16.68 0.87
C VAL A 10 1.89 15.86 2.16
N THR A 11 1.77 16.52 3.29
CA THR A 11 1.61 15.85 4.59
C THR A 11 0.13 15.79 4.92
N PHE A 12 -0.35 14.59 5.20
CA PHE A 12 -1.71 14.32 5.61
C PHE A 12 -1.77 14.03 7.12
N ARG A 13 -2.70 14.66 7.81
CA ARG A 13 -3.05 14.35 9.21
C ARG A 13 -4.55 14.15 9.30
N PRO A 14 -5.01 13.18 10.10
CA PRO A 14 -6.44 12.94 10.27
C PRO A 14 -7.16 14.15 10.89
N ASN A 15 -8.38 14.41 10.45
CA ASN A 15 -9.24 15.39 11.09
C ASN A 15 -9.82 14.80 12.38
N PRO A 16 -9.48 15.29 13.57
CA PRO A 16 -9.94 14.72 14.84
C PRO A 16 -11.47 14.78 15.04
N SER A 17 -12.17 15.66 14.31
CA SER A 17 -13.62 15.77 14.36
C SER A 17 -14.35 14.75 13.49
N PHE A 18 -13.64 14.03 12.62
CA PHE A 18 -14.24 13.02 11.75
C PHE A 18 -14.25 11.66 12.44
N GLN A 19 -15.39 10.99 12.43
CA GLN A 19 -15.52 9.62 12.95
C GLN A 19 -15.69 8.63 11.79
N PRO A 20 -14.66 7.85 11.50
CA PRO A 20 -14.73 6.89 10.39
C PRO A 20 -15.73 5.78 10.69
N PRO A 21 -16.61 5.43 9.72
CA PRO A 21 -17.62 4.39 9.92
C PRO A 21 -17.07 2.98 9.82
N SER A 22 -15.95 2.77 9.11
CA SER A 22 -15.33 1.46 8.91
C SER A 22 -14.13 1.24 9.81
N PHE A 23 -13.73 -0.01 9.95
CA PHE A 23 -12.55 -0.39 10.72
C PHE A 23 -11.26 0.11 10.04
N GLU A 24 -11.16 -0.08 8.73
CA GLU A 24 -10.03 0.42 7.94
C GLU A 24 -9.92 1.94 8.04
N GLY A 25 -11.05 2.62 8.00
CA GLY A 25 -11.12 4.06 8.23
C GLY A 25 -10.59 4.46 9.61
N LYS A 26 -10.87 3.68 10.65
CA LYS A 26 -10.34 3.92 12.01
C LYS A 26 -8.82 3.76 12.07
N ILE A 27 -8.25 2.81 11.34
CA ILE A 27 -6.80 2.67 11.22
C ILE A 27 -6.23 3.90 10.54
N LEU A 28 -6.74 4.27 9.36
CA LEU A 28 -6.27 5.44 8.61
C LEU A 28 -6.42 6.74 9.40
N HIS A 29 -7.46 6.83 10.22
CA HIS A 29 -7.69 7.98 11.09
C HIS A 29 -6.68 8.12 12.24
N GLN A 30 -5.89 7.09 12.51
CA GLN A 30 -4.79 7.13 13.47
C GLN A 30 -3.42 7.22 12.79
N MET A 31 -3.38 7.42 11.48
CA MET A 31 -2.13 7.49 10.72
C MET A 31 -1.79 8.91 10.29
N SER A 32 -0.53 9.24 10.33
CA SER A 32 0.06 10.35 9.58
C SER A 32 0.64 9.82 8.28
N CYS A 33 0.44 10.53 7.19
CA CYS A 33 0.96 10.12 5.88
C CYS A 33 1.72 11.27 5.23
N GLU A 34 2.83 10.93 4.59
CA GLU A 34 3.52 11.78 3.63
C GLU A 34 3.29 11.24 2.23
N ILE A 35 2.82 12.09 1.35
CA ILE A 35 2.51 11.75 -0.04
C ILE A 35 3.40 12.57 -0.95
N TRP A 36 4.11 11.91 -1.84
CA TRP A 36 4.91 12.54 -2.87
C TRP A 36 4.21 12.47 -4.21
N VAL A 37 4.06 13.61 -4.84
CA VAL A 37 3.38 13.77 -6.13
C VAL A 37 4.32 14.38 -7.15
N ASN A 38 4.39 13.77 -8.32
CA ASN A 38 4.98 14.42 -9.49
C ASN A 38 3.95 15.40 -10.06
N THR A 39 4.21 16.69 -9.88
CA THR A 39 3.26 17.76 -10.27
C THR A 39 3.16 17.93 -11.76
N LYS A 40 4.24 17.68 -12.50
CA LYS A 40 4.26 17.78 -13.95
C LYS A 40 3.43 16.69 -14.62
N GLN A 41 3.57 15.47 -14.13
CA GLN A 41 2.84 14.31 -14.66
C GLN A 41 1.50 14.08 -13.95
N GLN A 42 1.23 14.82 -12.87
CA GLN A 42 0.04 14.63 -12.01
C GLN A 42 -0.10 13.18 -11.52
N ARG A 43 0.99 12.61 -11.04
CA ARG A 43 1.08 11.21 -10.61
C ARG A 43 1.56 11.09 -9.17
N LEU A 44 0.93 10.17 -8.44
CA LEU A 44 1.39 9.75 -7.12
C LEU A 44 2.68 8.94 -7.28
N VAL A 45 3.73 9.34 -6.56
CA VAL A 45 5.06 8.69 -6.56
C VAL A 45 5.25 7.81 -5.35
N SER A 46 4.93 8.29 -4.17
CA SER A 46 4.95 7.46 -2.96
C SER A 46 3.93 7.90 -1.91
N ILE A 47 3.59 6.96 -1.04
CA ILE A 47 2.87 7.19 0.19
C ILE A 47 3.66 6.53 1.31
N ASP A 48 3.99 7.28 2.33
CA ASP A 48 4.62 6.82 3.56
C ASP A 48 3.65 7.09 4.70
N GLY A 49 3.21 6.05 5.40
CA GLY A 49 2.27 6.14 6.50
C GLY A 49 2.81 5.57 7.80
N GLU A 50 2.55 6.25 8.90
CA GLU A 50 2.89 5.81 10.25
C GLU A 50 1.69 5.88 11.18
N LEU A 51 1.47 4.81 11.94
CA LEU A 51 0.42 4.72 12.94
C LEU A 51 0.83 5.49 14.20
N LEU A 52 0.15 6.60 14.47
CA LEU A 52 0.49 7.52 15.56
C LEU A 52 0.03 7.02 16.93
N ASN A 53 -1.06 6.27 16.96
CA ASN A 53 -1.66 5.73 18.18
C ASN A 53 -2.08 4.29 17.98
N ASP A 54 -2.27 3.58 19.10
CA ASP A 54 -2.86 2.25 19.07
C ASP A 54 -4.30 2.31 18.52
N VAL A 55 -4.64 1.35 17.67
CA VAL A 55 -6.02 1.15 17.21
C VAL A 55 -6.61 -0.06 17.89
N LYS A 56 -7.66 0.14 18.70
CA LYS A 56 -8.29 -0.90 19.52
C LYS A 56 -9.65 -1.31 18.96
N TRP A 57 -9.94 -2.60 19.04
CA TRP A 57 -11.24 -3.18 18.74
C TRP A 57 -11.99 -3.52 20.01
N ALA A 58 -13.24 -3.14 20.08
CA ALA A 58 -14.08 -3.41 21.25
C ALA A 58 -13.35 -3.06 22.57
N GLY A 59 -12.79 -1.85 22.65
CA GLY A 59 -12.03 -1.41 23.82
C GLY A 59 -10.72 -2.18 24.07
N GLY A 60 -10.22 -2.91 23.08
CA GLY A 60 -9.02 -3.75 23.20
C GLY A 60 -9.32 -5.23 23.51
N LEU A 61 -10.58 -5.58 23.76
CA LEU A 61 -10.99 -6.95 24.07
C LEU A 61 -10.78 -7.92 22.89
N LEU A 62 -11.05 -7.47 21.68
CA LEU A 62 -10.87 -8.25 20.46
C LEU A 62 -9.51 -8.09 19.81
N GLY A 63 -8.74 -7.10 20.25
CA GLY A 63 -7.39 -6.87 19.75
C GLY A 63 -7.03 -5.41 19.62
N HIS A 64 -5.79 -5.17 19.22
CA HIS A 64 -5.29 -3.84 18.89
C HIS A 64 -4.11 -3.91 17.91
N LEU A 65 -3.90 -2.83 17.16
CA LEU A 65 -2.65 -2.55 16.46
C LEU A 65 -1.84 -1.57 17.28
N GLU A 66 -0.54 -1.80 17.35
CA GLU A 66 0.39 -0.98 18.12
C GLU A 66 0.82 0.26 17.32
N LYS A 67 0.95 1.39 17.98
CA LYS A 67 1.55 2.60 17.41
C LYS A 67 2.96 2.32 16.85
N GLY A 68 3.40 3.13 15.89
CA GLY A 68 4.67 2.97 15.20
C GLY A 68 4.65 1.98 14.06
N GLY A 69 3.49 1.35 13.77
CA GLY A 69 3.31 0.57 12.55
C GLY A 69 3.45 1.46 11.30
N GLN A 70 4.09 0.95 10.27
CA GLN A 70 4.42 1.69 9.05
C GLN A 70 3.98 0.95 7.81
N PHE A 71 3.59 1.71 6.78
CA PHE A 71 3.49 1.20 5.42
C PHE A 71 4.10 2.18 4.43
N VAL A 72 4.69 1.65 3.38
CA VAL A 72 5.25 2.42 2.28
C VAL A 72 4.77 1.83 0.97
N VAL A 73 4.27 2.68 0.10
CA VAL A 73 3.94 2.32 -1.29
C VAL A 73 4.74 3.23 -2.21
N LYS A 74 5.55 2.63 -3.09
CA LYS A 74 6.25 3.37 -4.15
C LYS A 74 5.67 3.03 -5.50
N ARG A 75 5.51 4.05 -6.32
CA ARG A 75 4.99 3.94 -7.67
C ARG A 75 6.00 4.49 -8.67
N ALA A 76 6.03 3.91 -9.84
CA ALA A 76 6.87 4.35 -10.95
C ALA A 76 6.12 4.24 -12.27
N GLU A 77 6.61 4.94 -13.27
CA GLU A 77 6.18 4.73 -14.64
C GLU A 77 6.75 3.40 -15.13
N ILE A 78 5.86 2.43 -15.37
CA ILE A 78 6.20 1.06 -15.76
C ILE A 78 6.19 0.87 -17.28
N ALA A 79 5.50 1.74 -17.99
CA ALA A 79 5.47 1.88 -19.43
C ALA A 79 5.05 3.34 -19.74
N PRO A 80 5.31 3.87 -20.94
CA PRO A 80 4.94 5.26 -21.28
C PRO A 80 3.50 5.57 -20.93
N GLY A 81 3.28 6.53 -20.02
CA GLY A 81 1.95 6.95 -19.52
C GLY A 81 1.29 6.02 -18.50
N HIS A 82 1.85 4.85 -18.21
CA HIS A 82 1.30 3.87 -17.28
C HIS A 82 2.09 3.83 -15.98
N TRP A 83 1.39 4.07 -14.86
CA TRP A 83 1.99 4.08 -13.53
C TRP A 83 1.49 2.91 -12.70
N GLY A 84 2.40 2.17 -12.10
CA GLY A 84 2.11 1.03 -11.24
C GLY A 84 2.84 1.10 -9.90
N SER A 85 2.35 0.33 -8.91
CA SER A 85 3.07 0.15 -7.66
C SER A 85 4.22 -0.83 -7.88
N VAL A 86 5.43 -0.41 -7.55
CA VAL A 86 6.67 -1.19 -7.74
C VAL A 86 7.23 -1.72 -6.43
N GLU A 87 6.91 -1.08 -5.31
CA GLU A 87 7.30 -1.54 -3.97
C GLU A 87 6.16 -1.29 -2.98
N ILE A 88 5.85 -2.29 -2.19
CA ILE A 88 4.92 -2.20 -1.05
C ILE A 88 5.62 -2.80 0.15
N THR A 89 5.76 -2.02 1.21
CA THR A 89 6.31 -2.48 2.49
C THR A 89 5.29 -2.21 3.58
N VAL A 90 5.00 -3.22 4.39
CA VAL A 90 4.14 -3.11 5.56
C VAL A 90 4.88 -3.70 6.75
N ASN A 91 4.91 -2.96 7.85
CA ASN A 91 5.45 -3.41 9.12
C ASN A 91 4.50 -2.97 10.23
N MET A 92 3.63 -3.85 10.66
CA MET A 92 2.65 -3.59 11.71
C MET A 92 2.65 -4.71 12.73
N ARG A 93 2.46 -4.36 13.99
CA ARG A 93 2.34 -5.29 15.12
C ARG A 93 1.04 -5.06 15.85
N GLY A 94 0.56 -6.10 16.50
CA GLY A 94 -0.65 -6.02 17.30
C GLY A 94 -0.98 -7.33 17.99
N LYS A 95 -2.13 -7.34 18.64
CA LYS A 95 -2.68 -8.54 19.27
C LYS A 95 -4.13 -8.71 18.83
N ALA A 96 -4.53 -9.94 18.58
CA ALA A 96 -5.91 -10.29 18.30
C ALA A 96 -6.44 -11.29 19.33
N VAL A 97 -7.72 -11.57 19.26
CA VAL A 97 -8.47 -12.46 20.16
C VAL A 97 -7.63 -13.59 20.73
N LEU A 98 -7.70 -13.78 22.04
CA LEU A 98 -6.96 -14.79 22.79
C LEU A 98 -5.43 -14.55 22.85
N LEU A 99 -5.02 -13.28 22.84
CA LEU A 99 -3.61 -12.87 22.99
C LEU A 99 -2.66 -13.35 21.88
N LYS A 100 -3.19 -13.75 20.73
CA LYS A 100 -2.36 -14.02 19.56
C LYS A 100 -1.65 -12.74 19.12
N THR A 101 -0.34 -12.77 19.13
CA THR A 101 0.47 -11.69 18.54
C THR A 101 0.31 -11.71 17.03
N ILE A 102 -0.06 -10.56 16.46
CA ILE A 102 -0.07 -10.35 15.01
C ILE A 102 1.15 -9.52 14.69
N ALA A 103 2.00 -10.04 13.83
CA ALA A 103 3.08 -9.27 13.22
C ALA A 103 2.92 -9.40 11.70
N ILE A 104 2.64 -8.30 11.04
CA ILE A 104 2.59 -8.24 9.58
C ILE A 104 3.88 -7.56 9.14
N GLN A 105 4.77 -8.35 8.56
CA GLN A 105 5.95 -7.88 7.87
C GLN A 105 5.86 -8.35 6.43
N GLN A 106 5.60 -7.43 5.53
CA GLN A 106 5.49 -7.70 4.11
C GLN A 106 6.38 -6.73 3.35
N LYS A 107 7.21 -7.28 2.47
CA LYS A 107 7.93 -6.52 1.47
C LYS A 107 7.66 -7.14 0.12
N GLU A 108 7.04 -6.38 -0.75
CA GLU A 108 6.67 -6.81 -2.10
C GLU A 108 7.35 -5.90 -3.11
N HIS A 109 8.03 -6.51 -4.07
CA HIS A 109 8.56 -5.85 -5.25
C HIS A 109 7.82 -6.35 -6.48
N ARG A 110 7.37 -5.43 -7.31
CA ARG A 110 6.72 -5.71 -8.57
C ARG A 110 7.60 -5.21 -9.70
N GLY A 111 7.90 -6.08 -10.65
CA GLY A 111 8.75 -5.78 -11.80
C GLY A 111 8.36 -6.61 -13.01
N ASN A 112 9.17 -6.51 -14.06
CA ASN A 112 8.96 -7.25 -15.32
C ASN A 112 7.58 -7.02 -15.94
N PHE A 113 7.10 -5.79 -15.87
CA PHE A 113 5.82 -5.42 -16.44
C PHE A 113 5.83 -5.61 -17.96
N GLN A 114 4.82 -6.28 -18.48
CA GLN A 114 4.63 -6.51 -19.90
C GLN A 114 3.28 -5.98 -20.34
N SER A 115 3.27 -5.30 -21.48
CA SER A 115 2.02 -4.86 -22.09
C SER A 115 1.26 -6.07 -22.63
N VAL A 116 -0.02 -6.10 -22.42
CA VAL A 116 -0.96 -7.06 -22.98
C VAL A 116 -1.97 -6.36 -23.88
N LEU A 117 -2.81 -7.11 -24.58
CA LEU A 117 -3.85 -6.54 -25.43
C LEU A 117 -4.87 -5.77 -24.58
N ASP A 118 -5.36 -4.63 -25.09
CA ASP A 118 -6.28 -3.74 -24.38
C ASP A 118 -7.66 -4.38 -24.13
N ASP A 119 -8.06 -5.34 -24.96
CA ASP A 119 -9.33 -6.06 -24.90
C ASP A 119 -9.23 -7.43 -24.21
N LEU A 120 -8.14 -7.68 -23.48
CA LEU A 120 -7.89 -8.96 -22.80
C LEU A 120 -9.00 -9.22 -21.76
N THR A 121 -9.68 -10.36 -21.88
CA THR A 121 -10.67 -10.77 -20.89
C THR A 121 -10.02 -11.25 -19.59
N LEU A 122 -10.77 -11.24 -18.49
CA LEU A 122 -10.27 -11.78 -17.20
C LEU A 122 -9.86 -13.25 -17.31
N SER A 123 -10.59 -14.03 -18.11
CA SER A 123 -10.28 -15.45 -18.34
C SER A 123 -8.94 -15.61 -19.07
N ASP A 124 -8.71 -14.80 -20.11
CA ASP A 124 -7.46 -14.84 -20.88
C ASP A 124 -6.28 -14.35 -20.04
N ALA A 125 -6.49 -13.30 -19.25
CA ALA A 125 -5.50 -12.80 -18.31
C ALA A 125 -5.09 -13.86 -17.27
N ALA A 126 -6.06 -14.58 -16.70
CA ALA A 126 -5.80 -15.69 -15.79
C ALA A 126 -5.00 -16.81 -16.48
N GLY A 127 -5.33 -17.13 -17.74
CA GLY A 127 -4.59 -18.11 -18.54
C GLY A 127 -3.13 -17.70 -18.79
N LEU A 128 -2.86 -16.43 -19.05
CA LEU A 128 -1.49 -15.91 -19.20
C LEU A 128 -0.70 -16.02 -17.89
N LEU A 129 -1.29 -15.62 -16.75
CA LEU A 129 -0.64 -15.70 -15.44
C LEU A 129 -0.31 -17.13 -15.06
N LEU A 130 -1.20 -18.10 -15.32
CA LEU A 130 -0.96 -19.51 -15.05
C LEU A 130 0.22 -20.04 -15.87
N LYS A 131 0.36 -19.66 -17.14
CA LYS A 131 1.52 -20.04 -17.96
C LYS A 131 2.83 -19.52 -17.40
N GLU A 132 2.87 -18.28 -16.92
CA GLU A 132 4.06 -17.69 -16.29
C GLU A 132 4.47 -18.45 -15.02
N VAL A 133 3.50 -18.84 -14.18
CA VAL A 133 3.77 -19.63 -12.96
C VAL A 133 4.40 -20.98 -13.32
N PHE A 134 3.84 -21.70 -14.30
CA PHE A 134 4.39 -22.98 -14.74
C PHE A 134 5.81 -22.89 -15.33
N ILE A 135 6.14 -21.77 -15.98
CA ILE A 135 7.49 -21.54 -16.51
C ILE A 135 8.47 -21.24 -15.36
N ALA A 136 8.05 -20.49 -14.37
CA ALA A 136 8.89 -20.16 -13.20
C ALA A 136 9.22 -21.38 -12.34
N GLU A 137 8.26 -22.33 -12.17
CA GLU A 137 8.47 -23.54 -11.38
C GLU A 137 9.40 -24.58 -12.07
N ARG A 138 9.65 -24.43 -13.36
CA ARG A 138 10.54 -25.33 -14.14
C ARG A 138 11.99 -24.83 -14.24
N ARG A 139 12.31 -23.69 -13.67
CA ARG A 139 13.67 -23.13 -13.62
C ARG A 139 14.31 -23.33 -12.26
#